data_3c246193105c57dee39c620f9bdd01ff
#
_entry.id   3c246193105c57dee39c620f9bdd01ff
#
_cell.length_a   1.000
_cell.length_b   1.000
_cell.length_c   1.000
_cell.angle_alpha   90.00
_cell.angle_beta   90.00
_cell.angle_gamma   90.00
#
_symmetry.space_group_name_H-M   'P 1'
#
loop_
_entity.id
_entity.type
_entity.pdbx_description
1 polymer ?
#
loop_
_entity_poly.entity_id
_entity_poly.type
_entity_poly.pdbx_seq_one_letter_code
_entity_poly.pdbx_strand_id
1 'polypeptide(L)'
;MTSDFIQMISDWRDSRYSQTMKNLVANKTPCGAFLNDVSKLQMFRNFFKASKFNLTCICVMKKEDKTFEPEEGEQIVALEEFHSVNPKPKFMFVLGGFFPLMFMDYFKPHGTKMFFNNGRSNAQDVYNLYMKHLPELYNVHEMLADEESKKAFRSYMNARVTNVLNDFRFAPEPQYFLEGFLPANGDIAIDGGAFDGATTIDFARQGAQVYGFEMNADNYKNCLARIDNNDSGGGCHVTIENLGLSNQEGEESYRPGAAGSRKDPNGTLTAKFIDLDTYATRKNLPRVDYIKLDIEGAELDMLHGAAKTITRYKPKMAISAYHRREDLWTLFNYVKSLRSDYEFKFRHYRIDCTDYLFNDKQREIFRKFGLSYFCPSNCEAVFYCK
;
A
#
# COMPACT_ATOMS: atom_id res chain seq x y z
N MET A 1 -19.23 10.16 -18.26
CA MET A 1 -18.50 9.05 -17.61
C MET A 1 -18.33 7.93 -18.62
N THR A 2 -17.16 7.31 -18.67
CA THR A 2 -16.93 6.12 -19.52
C THR A 2 -17.77 4.94 -19.06
N SER A 3 -18.10 4.02 -19.99
CA SER A 3 -18.93 2.85 -19.70
C SER A 3 -18.39 2.02 -18.55
N ASP A 4 -17.08 1.79 -18.51
CA ASP A 4 -16.41 0.97 -17.50
C ASP A 4 -16.45 1.58 -16.10
N PHE A 5 -16.33 2.91 -16.01
CA PHE A 5 -16.43 3.62 -14.73
C PHE A 5 -17.88 3.60 -14.21
N ILE A 6 -18.86 3.81 -15.10
CA ILE A 6 -20.27 3.72 -14.75
C ILE A 6 -20.62 2.31 -14.28
N GLN A 7 -20.14 1.28 -14.99
CA GLN A 7 -20.40 -0.10 -14.62
C GLN A 7 -19.84 -0.42 -13.23
N MET A 8 -18.59 -0.02 -12.94
CA MET A 8 -18.00 -0.18 -11.61
C MET A 8 -18.87 0.45 -10.51
N ILE A 9 -19.35 1.67 -10.71
CA ILE A 9 -20.22 2.36 -9.73
C ILE A 9 -21.56 1.66 -9.56
N SER A 10 -22.16 1.18 -10.67
CA SER A 10 -23.38 0.39 -10.63
C SER A 10 -23.20 -0.90 -9.82
N ASP A 11 -22.08 -1.58 -10.04
CA ASP A 11 -21.74 -2.83 -9.36
C ASP A 11 -21.53 -2.63 -7.86
N TRP A 12 -21.06 -1.47 -7.41
CA TRP A 12 -20.83 -1.18 -5.99
C TRP A 12 -22.10 -1.31 -5.14
N ARG A 13 -23.28 -1.04 -5.70
CA ARG A 13 -24.54 -1.20 -4.97
C ARG A 13 -24.70 -2.62 -4.42
N ASP A 14 -24.34 -3.62 -5.22
CA ASP A 14 -24.56 -5.03 -4.90
C ASP A 14 -23.28 -5.75 -4.44
N SER A 15 -22.08 -5.25 -4.81
CA SER A 15 -20.79 -5.85 -4.50
C SER A 15 -20.06 -5.23 -3.29
N ARG A 16 -20.50 -4.04 -2.79
CA ARG A 16 -19.88 -3.43 -1.62
C ARG A 16 -19.89 -4.37 -0.41
N TYR A 17 -18.89 -4.27 0.42
CA TYR A 17 -18.66 -5.17 1.54
C TYR A 17 -19.92 -5.45 2.38
N SER A 18 -20.64 -4.40 2.80
CA SER A 18 -21.84 -4.55 3.63
C SER A 18 -22.97 -5.31 2.93
N GLN A 19 -23.14 -5.12 1.62
CA GLN A 19 -24.15 -5.83 0.85
C GLN A 19 -23.74 -7.29 0.61
N THR A 20 -22.46 -7.52 0.30
CA THR A 20 -21.92 -8.86 0.15
C THR A 20 -22.11 -9.66 1.45
N MET A 21 -21.82 -9.07 2.61
CA MET A 21 -22.04 -9.74 3.90
C MET A 21 -23.51 -10.14 4.09
N LYS A 22 -24.46 -9.25 3.78
CA LYS A 22 -25.89 -9.57 3.83
C LYS A 22 -26.26 -10.74 2.90
N ASN A 23 -25.73 -10.74 1.70
CA ASN A 23 -26.00 -11.80 0.70
C ASN A 23 -25.42 -13.15 1.13
N LEU A 24 -24.23 -13.18 1.77
CA LEU A 24 -23.64 -14.42 2.31
C LEU A 24 -24.54 -15.06 3.34
N VAL A 25 -25.13 -14.26 4.25
CA VAL A 25 -26.06 -14.75 5.27
C VAL A 25 -27.36 -15.25 4.63
N ALA A 26 -27.99 -14.42 3.77
CA ALA A 26 -29.26 -14.75 3.15
C ALA A 26 -29.21 -16.04 2.32
N ASN A 27 -28.12 -16.25 1.60
CA ASN A 27 -27.94 -17.39 0.70
C ASN A 27 -27.26 -18.60 1.38
N LYS A 28 -26.97 -18.52 2.68
CA LYS A 28 -26.20 -19.53 3.43
C LYS A 28 -24.93 -19.96 2.67
N THR A 29 -24.24 -18.99 2.06
CA THR A 29 -23.07 -19.27 1.21
C THR A 29 -21.96 -19.90 2.03
N PRO A 30 -21.35 -21.02 1.61
CA PRO A 30 -20.21 -21.62 2.30
C PRO A 30 -19.04 -20.63 2.43
N CYS A 31 -18.59 -20.42 3.66
CA CYS A 31 -17.48 -19.54 4.00
C CYS A 31 -16.44 -20.33 4.77
N GLY A 32 -15.19 -19.94 4.64
CA GLY A 32 -14.07 -20.50 5.38
C GLY A 32 -13.36 -19.46 6.24
N ALA A 33 -12.62 -19.93 7.22
CA ALA A 33 -11.69 -19.14 8.01
C ALA A 33 -10.28 -19.66 7.80
N PHE A 34 -9.33 -18.76 7.60
CA PHE A 34 -7.92 -19.11 7.59
C PHE A 34 -7.26 -18.70 8.90
N LEU A 35 -6.73 -19.68 9.61
CA LEU A 35 -6.07 -19.54 10.92
C LEU A 35 -4.56 -19.69 10.74
N ASN A 36 -3.83 -18.61 10.87
CA ASN A 36 -2.38 -18.61 11.01
C ASN A 36 -1.92 -18.77 12.49
N ASP A 37 -2.85 -18.62 13.42
CA ASP A 37 -2.63 -18.70 14.86
C ASP A 37 -3.86 -19.37 15.50
N VAL A 38 -3.67 -20.62 15.95
CA VAL A 38 -4.74 -21.46 16.53
C VAL A 38 -5.35 -20.82 17.79
N SER A 39 -4.61 -20.00 18.50
CA SER A 39 -5.14 -19.29 19.67
C SER A 39 -6.33 -18.38 19.35
N LYS A 40 -6.49 -18.00 18.08
CA LYS A 40 -7.60 -17.17 17.60
C LYS A 40 -8.84 -17.94 17.17
N LEU A 41 -8.83 -19.27 17.26
CA LEU A 41 -9.96 -20.12 16.83
C LEU A 41 -11.30 -19.66 17.40
N GLN A 42 -11.37 -19.47 18.73
CA GLN A 42 -12.62 -19.09 19.39
C GLN A 42 -13.11 -17.70 18.93
N MET A 43 -12.19 -16.78 18.66
CA MET A 43 -12.52 -15.47 18.11
C MET A 43 -13.16 -15.60 16.71
N PHE A 44 -12.62 -16.47 15.84
CA PHE A 44 -13.21 -16.74 14.53
C PHE A 44 -14.60 -17.38 14.64
N ARG A 45 -14.76 -18.41 15.44
CA ARG A 45 -16.06 -19.06 15.66
C ARG A 45 -17.10 -18.08 16.19
N ASN A 46 -16.74 -17.26 17.17
CA ASN A 46 -17.61 -16.22 17.71
C ASN A 46 -17.97 -15.17 16.63
N PHE A 47 -17.03 -14.77 15.78
CA PHE A 47 -17.30 -13.86 14.67
C PHE A 47 -18.29 -14.44 13.66
N PHE A 48 -18.07 -15.69 13.23
CA PHE A 48 -18.98 -16.37 12.28
C PHE A 48 -20.36 -16.56 12.86
N LYS A 49 -20.46 -16.97 14.13
CA LYS A 49 -21.71 -17.14 14.85
C LYS A 49 -22.48 -15.82 15.00
N ALA A 50 -21.81 -14.78 15.46
CA ALA A 50 -22.39 -13.44 15.61
C ALA A 50 -22.84 -12.85 14.26
N SER A 51 -22.07 -13.09 13.22
CA SER A 51 -22.36 -12.65 11.86
C SER A 51 -23.39 -13.53 11.12
N LYS A 52 -23.76 -14.67 11.68
CA LYS A 52 -24.63 -15.70 11.08
C LYS A 52 -24.11 -16.23 9.73
N PHE A 53 -22.81 -16.23 9.53
CA PHE A 53 -22.19 -16.82 8.35
C PHE A 53 -22.15 -18.34 8.43
N ASN A 54 -22.27 -18.98 7.29
CA ASN A 54 -22.17 -20.43 7.17
C ASN A 54 -20.68 -20.83 7.10
N LEU A 55 -20.07 -21.06 8.28
CA LEU A 55 -18.70 -21.55 8.40
C LEU A 55 -18.66 -23.03 8.07
N THR A 56 -18.02 -23.40 6.97
CA THR A 56 -17.92 -24.80 6.50
C THR A 56 -16.50 -25.33 6.51
N CYS A 57 -15.51 -24.44 6.62
CA CYS A 57 -14.10 -24.82 6.55
C CYS A 57 -13.24 -23.92 7.44
N ILE A 58 -12.39 -24.55 8.26
CA ILE A 58 -11.28 -23.88 8.93
C ILE A 58 -9.98 -24.43 8.34
N CYS A 59 -9.22 -23.56 7.69
CA CYS A 59 -7.95 -23.90 7.10
C CYS A 59 -6.82 -23.43 8.02
N VAL A 60 -5.91 -24.31 8.40
CA VAL A 60 -4.70 -24.04 9.19
C VAL A 60 -3.46 -24.18 8.33
N MET A 61 -2.33 -23.62 8.79
CA MET A 61 -1.07 -23.66 8.03
C MET A 61 -0.55 -25.08 7.80
N LYS A 62 -0.56 -25.93 8.84
CA LYS A 62 0.04 -27.26 8.83
C LYS A 62 -0.89 -28.28 9.47
N LYS A 63 -0.62 -29.57 9.21
CA LYS A 63 -1.37 -30.67 9.84
C LYS A 63 -1.24 -30.69 11.35
N GLU A 64 -0.08 -30.34 11.88
CA GLU A 64 0.21 -30.28 13.30
C GLU A 64 -0.59 -29.19 14.02
N ASP A 65 -1.06 -28.18 13.28
CA ASP A 65 -1.89 -27.09 13.81
C ASP A 65 -3.36 -27.53 13.99
N LYS A 66 -3.76 -28.72 13.50
CA LYS A 66 -5.10 -29.31 13.71
C LYS A 66 -5.23 -29.91 15.11
N THR A 67 -5.10 -29.07 16.14
CA THR A 67 -5.09 -29.46 17.55
C THR A 67 -6.45 -29.31 18.24
N PHE A 68 -7.50 -29.06 17.47
CA PHE A 68 -8.85 -28.80 17.98
C PHE A 68 -9.90 -29.58 17.17
N GLU A 69 -11.04 -29.86 17.82
CA GLU A 69 -12.14 -30.59 17.20
C GLU A 69 -13.05 -29.68 16.37
N PRO A 70 -13.59 -30.18 15.23
CA PRO A 70 -14.58 -29.45 14.44
C PRO A 70 -15.90 -29.32 15.18
N GLU A 71 -16.59 -28.21 15.02
CA GLU A 71 -18.01 -28.10 15.36
C GLU A 71 -18.88 -28.67 14.21
N GLU A 72 -20.18 -28.81 14.47
CA GLU A 72 -21.12 -29.37 13.48
C GLU A 72 -21.07 -28.58 12.16
N GLY A 73 -20.81 -29.29 11.06
CA GLY A 73 -20.71 -28.71 9.72
C GLY A 73 -19.34 -28.13 9.34
N GLU A 74 -18.36 -28.10 10.26
CA GLU A 74 -17.02 -27.62 9.98
C GLU A 74 -16.11 -28.73 9.42
N GLN A 75 -15.27 -28.38 8.46
CA GLN A 75 -14.12 -29.20 8.04
C GLN A 75 -12.83 -28.49 8.48
N ILE A 76 -11.96 -29.21 9.19
CA ILE A 76 -10.64 -28.69 9.58
C ILE A 76 -9.59 -29.31 8.67
N VAL A 77 -8.93 -28.45 7.88
CA VAL A 77 -7.92 -28.89 6.91
C VAL A 77 -6.63 -28.11 7.05
N ALA A 78 -5.51 -28.75 6.81
CA ALA A 78 -4.27 -28.03 6.58
C ALA A 78 -4.28 -27.38 5.17
N LEU A 79 -3.44 -26.39 4.97
CA LEU A 79 -3.37 -25.67 3.69
C LEU A 79 -3.17 -26.64 2.51
N GLU A 80 -2.28 -27.61 2.65
CA GLU A 80 -2.01 -28.64 1.63
C GLU A 80 -3.21 -29.55 1.33
N GLU A 81 -4.17 -29.66 2.24
CA GLU A 81 -5.39 -30.47 2.10
C GLU A 81 -6.59 -29.67 1.55
N PHE A 82 -6.44 -28.35 1.37
CA PHE A 82 -7.58 -27.50 0.96
C PHE A 82 -8.22 -27.95 -0.36
N HIS A 83 -7.47 -28.60 -1.24
CA HIS A 83 -8.01 -29.15 -2.49
C HIS A 83 -9.13 -30.20 -2.27
N SER A 84 -9.19 -30.86 -1.13
CA SER A 84 -10.21 -31.89 -0.78
C SER A 84 -11.49 -31.32 -0.13
N VAL A 85 -11.51 -30.04 0.26
CA VAL A 85 -12.68 -29.42 0.91
C VAL A 85 -13.92 -29.48 0.02
N ASN A 86 -15.03 -29.92 0.57
CA ASN A 86 -16.32 -30.01 -0.13
C ASN A 86 -17.51 -29.76 0.83
N PRO A 87 -18.40 -28.78 0.60
CA PRO A 87 -18.31 -27.79 -0.49
C PRO A 87 -17.16 -26.81 -0.27
N LYS A 88 -16.51 -26.39 -1.33
CA LYS A 88 -15.48 -25.34 -1.26
C LYS A 88 -16.08 -24.03 -0.78
N PRO A 89 -15.45 -23.34 0.18
CA PRO A 89 -15.89 -22.01 0.59
C PRO A 89 -15.73 -21.04 -0.60
N LYS A 90 -16.78 -20.26 -0.84
CA LYS A 90 -16.73 -19.20 -1.86
C LYS A 90 -15.84 -18.05 -1.42
N PHE A 91 -15.79 -17.83 -0.10
CA PHE A 91 -14.98 -16.80 0.51
C PHE A 91 -14.20 -17.35 1.71
N MET A 92 -12.93 -16.98 1.79
CA MET A 92 -12.07 -17.24 2.93
C MET A 92 -11.88 -15.94 3.71
N PHE A 93 -12.21 -15.96 4.98
CA PHE A 93 -12.01 -14.84 5.89
C PHE A 93 -10.65 -14.93 6.58
N VAL A 94 -9.94 -13.82 6.62
CA VAL A 94 -8.73 -13.64 7.40
C VAL A 94 -8.99 -12.50 8.39
N LEU A 95 -8.97 -12.79 9.68
CA LEU A 95 -9.19 -11.80 10.73
C LEU A 95 -7.86 -11.40 11.36
N GLY A 96 -7.51 -10.14 11.21
CA GLY A 96 -6.35 -9.54 11.85
C GLY A 96 -4.99 -10.07 11.40
N GLY A 97 -3.99 -9.21 11.40
CA GLY A 97 -2.63 -9.57 11.04
C GLY A 97 -2.27 -9.29 9.58
N PHE A 98 -1.00 -9.48 9.26
CA PHE A 98 -0.35 -9.00 8.04
C PHE A 98 -0.34 -10.03 6.88
N PHE A 99 -1.09 -11.12 6.95
CA PHE A 99 -0.90 -12.29 6.06
C PHE A 99 -1.81 -12.45 4.82
N PRO A 100 -2.79 -11.58 4.52
CA PRO A 100 -3.85 -11.97 3.57
C PRO A 100 -3.41 -12.18 2.14
N LEU A 101 -2.51 -11.34 1.62
CA LEU A 101 -2.17 -11.35 0.18
C LEU A 101 -1.45 -12.61 -0.27
N MET A 102 -0.58 -13.17 0.57
CA MET A 102 0.18 -14.37 0.21
C MET A 102 -0.72 -15.57 -0.08
N PHE A 103 -1.87 -15.66 0.60
CA PHE A 103 -2.82 -16.75 0.40
C PHE A 103 -3.81 -16.49 -0.73
N MET A 104 -3.92 -15.26 -1.21
CA MET A 104 -4.80 -14.92 -2.31
C MET A 104 -4.49 -15.78 -3.56
N ASP A 105 -3.23 -15.89 -3.92
CA ASP A 105 -2.80 -16.67 -5.08
C ASP A 105 -2.96 -18.17 -4.84
N TYR A 106 -2.84 -18.61 -3.59
CA TYR A 106 -3.08 -20.00 -3.22
C TYR A 106 -4.56 -20.41 -3.36
N PHE A 107 -5.50 -19.58 -2.87
CA PHE A 107 -6.92 -19.91 -2.90
C PHE A 107 -7.61 -19.63 -4.25
N LYS A 108 -7.06 -18.72 -5.05
CA LYS A 108 -7.62 -18.30 -6.35
C LYS A 108 -7.87 -19.48 -7.32
N PRO A 109 -6.94 -20.44 -7.54
CA PRO A 109 -7.16 -21.59 -8.41
C PRO A 109 -8.31 -22.50 -7.96
N HIS A 110 -8.67 -22.45 -6.67
CA HIS A 110 -9.78 -23.22 -6.10
C HIS A 110 -11.14 -22.50 -6.22
N GLY A 111 -11.20 -21.31 -6.86
CA GLY A 111 -12.41 -20.51 -6.99
C GLY A 111 -12.82 -19.80 -5.70
N THR A 112 -11.95 -19.77 -4.69
CA THR A 112 -12.20 -19.13 -3.39
C THR A 112 -11.61 -17.73 -3.40
N LYS A 113 -12.42 -16.72 -3.08
CA LYS A 113 -12.00 -15.34 -2.91
C LYS A 113 -11.64 -15.06 -1.46
N MET A 114 -10.76 -14.10 -1.24
CA MET A 114 -10.36 -13.71 0.11
C MET A 114 -10.98 -12.39 0.52
N PHE A 115 -11.57 -12.38 1.71
CA PHE A 115 -11.95 -11.16 2.42
C PHE A 115 -10.91 -10.78 3.45
N PHE A 116 -10.57 -9.50 3.45
CA PHE A 116 -9.70 -8.91 4.44
C PHE A 116 -10.51 -8.04 5.41
N ASN A 117 -10.44 -8.38 6.68
CA ASN A 117 -10.98 -7.54 7.75
C ASN A 117 -9.90 -7.28 8.79
N ASN A 118 -9.20 -6.17 8.67
CA ASN A 118 -8.18 -5.75 9.64
C ASN A 118 -8.76 -4.95 10.83
N GLY A 119 -10.08 -4.83 10.93
CA GLY A 119 -10.74 -4.02 11.96
C GLY A 119 -10.56 -2.50 11.79
N ARG A 120 -9.71 -2.06 10.84
CA ARG A 120 -9.38 -0.65 10.58
C ARG A 120 -10.03 -0.09 9.31
N SER A 121 -10.35 -0.95 8.33
CA SER A 121 -11.00 -0.50 7.10
C SER A 121 -12.51 -0.63 7.25
N ASN A 122 -13.17 0.48 7.51
CA ASN A 122 -14.61 0.53 7.33
C ASN A 122 -14.90 0.73 5.84
N ALA A 123 -15.10 -0.37 5.12
CA ALA A 123 -15.40 -0.35 3.69
C ALA A 123 -16.67 0.47 3.38
N GLN A 124 -17.62 0.53 4.33
CA GLN A 124 -18.80 1.38 4.17
C GLN A 124 -18.44 2.86 4.22
N ASP A 125 -17.51 3.28 5.08
CA ASP A 125 -17.05 4.67 5.11
C ASP A 125 -16.28 5.03 3.84
N VAL A 126 -15.46 4.10 3.32
CA VAL A 126 -14.77 4.28 2.03
C VAL A 126 -15.79 4.43 0.91
N TYR A 127 -16.79 3.56 0.85
CA TYR A 127 -17.88 3.68 -0.12
C TYR A 127 -18.58 5.03 -0.03
N ASN A 128 -18.99 5.45 1.17
CA ASN A 128 -19.67 6.72 1.38
C ASN A 128 -18.80 7.91 0.96
N LEU A 129 -17.50 7.86 1.30
CA LEU A 129 -16.55 8.90 0.94
C LEU A 129 -16.35 8.98 -0.58
N TYR A 130 -16.17 7.83 -1.26
CA TYR A 130 -16.00 7.79 -2.71
C TYR A 130 -17.26 8.24 -3.45
N MET A 131 -18.44 7.88 -2.95
CA MET A 131 -19.69 8.37 -3.54
C MET A 131 -19.87 9.88 -3.38
N LYS A 132 -19.41 10.46 -2.26
CA LYS A 132 -19.42 11.91 -2.04
C LYS A 132 -18.48 12.66 -2.99
N HIS A 133 -17.31 12.05 -3.31
CA HIS A 133 -16.26 12.63 -4.16
C HIS A 133 -16.17 11.97 -5.54
N LEU A 134 -17.30 11.44 -6.01
CA LEU A 134 -17.35 10.73 -7.28
C LEU A 134 -16.95 11.58 -8.49
N PRO A 135 -17.33 12.87 -8.60
CA PRO A 135 -16.90 13.73 -9.69
C PRO A 135 -15.38 13.92 -9.75
N GLU A 136 -14.73 14.10 -8.58
CA GLU A 136 -13.28 14.25 -8.46
C GLU A 136 -12.58 12.96 -8.86
N LEU A 137 -13.02 11.81 -8.35
CA LEU A 137 -12.46 10.50 -8.69
C LEU A 137 -12.62 10.18 -10.19
N TYR A 138 -13.76 10.55 -10.78
CA TYR A 138 -13.97 10.42 -12.21
C TYR A 138 -13.02 11.32 -13.01
N ASN A 139 -12.84 12.58 -12.59
CA ASN A 139 -11.90 13.49 -13.23
C ASN A 139 -10.47 12.92 -13.20
N VAL A 140 -10.03 12.40 -12.06
CA VAL A 140 -8.72 11.72 -11.96
C VAL A 140 -8.63 10.59 -12.97
N HIS A 141 -9.62 9.68 -12.97
CA HIS A 141 -9.65 8.53 -13.87
C HIS A 141 -9.51 8.92 -15.35
N GLU A 142 -10.29 9.93 -15.79
CA GLU A 142 -10.27 10.36 -17.19
C GLU A 142 -8.93 10.99 -17.60
N MET A 143 -8.26 11.65 -16.66
CA MET A 143 -6.99 12.32 -16.90
C MET A 143 -5.76 11.40 -16.76
N LEU A 144 -5.93 10.15 -16.36
CA LEU A 144 -4.83 9.18 -16.39
C LEU A 144 -4.45 8.86 -17.85
N ALA A 145 -3.14 8.88 -18.10
CA ALA A 145 -2.59 8.90 -19.46
C ALA A 145 -2.72 7.55 -20.21
N ASP A 146 -2.81 6.43 -19.50
CA ASP A 146 -2.89 5.12 -20.13
C ASP A 146 -3.99 4.24 -19.54
N GLU A 147 -4.44 3.25 -20.33
CA GLU A 147 -5.49 2.32 -19.94
C GLU A 147 -5.09 1.42 -18.76
N GLU A 148 -3.80 1.14 -18.60
CA GLU A 148 -3.31 0.38 -17.45
C GLU A 148 -3.50 1.15 -16.14
N SER A 149 -3.20 2.44 -16.14
CA SER A 149 -3.47 3.35 -15.01
C SER A 149 -4.95 3.44 -14.69
N LYS A 150 -5.81 3.56 -15.69
CA LYS A 150 -7.27 3.59 -15.51
C LYS A 150 -7.79 2.29 -14.89
N LYS A 151 -7.31 1.16 -15.38
CA LYS A 151 -7.66 -0.17 -14.84
C LYS A 151 -7.16 -0.35 -13.42
N ALA A 152 -5.89 0.03 -13.13
CA ALA A 152 -5.33 -0.05 -11.79
C ALA A 152 -6.09 0.83 -10.80
N PHE A 153 -6.44 2.06 -11.19
CA PHE A 153 -7.20 3.00 -10.38
C PHE A 153 -8.60 2.48 -10.05
N ARG A 154 -9.35 1.99 -11.04
CA ARG A 154 -10.67 1.35 -10.81
C ARG A 154 -10.55 0.14 -9.90
N SER A 155 -9.59 -0.73 -10.17
CA SER A 155 -9.31 -1.93 -9.37
C SER A 155 -9.02 -1.58 -7.90
N TYR A 156 -8.17 -0.58 -7.65
CA TYR A 156 -7.83 -0.11 -6.33
C TYR A 156 -9.06 0.41 -5.57
N MET A 157 -9.86 1.27 -6.20
CA MET A 157 -11.12 1.76 -5.60
C MET A 157 -12.09 0.62 -5.30
N ASN A 158 -12.27 -0.30 -6.28
CA ASN A 158 -13.18 -1.42 -6.13
C ASN A 158 -12.81 -2.32 -4.95
N ALA A 159 -11.55 -2.72 -4.85
CA ALA A 159 -11.09 -3.57 -3.77
C ALA A 159 -11.28 -2.93 -2.38
N ARG A 160 -11.12 -1.61 -2.27
CA ARG A 160 -11.36 -0.87 -1.02
C ARG A 160 -12.84 -0.78 -0.63
N VAL A 161 -13.74 -0.79 -1.60
CA VAL A 161 -15.20 -0.78 -1.37
C VAL A 161 -15.71 -2.19 -1.06
N THR A 162 -15.17 -3.20 -1.73
CA THR A 162 -15.61 -4.60 -1.59
C THR A 162 -14.90 -5.35 -0.45
N ASN A 163 -13.70 -4.93 -0.05
CA ASN A 163 -12.74 -5.68 0.78
C ASN A 163 -12.39 -7.07 0.20
N VAL A 164 -12.56 -7.27 -1.09
CA VAL A 164 -12.14 -8.48 -1.79
C VAL A 164 -10.73 -8.28 -2.33
N LEU A 165 -9.76 -9.01 -1.78
CA LEU A 165 -8.34 -8.87 -2.16
C LEU A 165 -8.10 -9.21 -3.64
N ASN A 166 -8.85 -10.17 -4.18
CA ASN A 166 -8.75 -10.58 -5.58
C ASN A 166 -9.15 -9.48 -6.58
N ASP A 167 -9.77 -8.41 -6.10
CA ASP A 167 -10.14 -7.27 -6.94
C ASP A 167 -8.95 -6.30 -7.17
N PHE A 168 -7.84 -6.44 -6.42
CA PHE A 168 -6.64 -5.65 -6.67
C PHE A 168 -5.91 -6.08 -7.95
N ARG A 169 -5.42 -5.10 -8.68
CA ARG A 169 -4.52 -5.26 -9.82
C ARG A 169 -3.17 -4.64 -9.49
N PHE A 170 -2.15 -5.46 -9.51
CA PHE A 170 -0.79 -5.05 -9.18
C PHE A 170 0.04 -4.85 -10.45
N ALA A 171 0.89 -3.83 -10.42
CA ALA A 171 1.88 -3.56 -11.44
C ALA A 171 3.03 -4.59 -11.38
N PRO A 172 3.59 -4.99 -12.53
CA PRO A 172 4.67 -5.96 -12.58
C PRO A 172 6.06 -5.37 -12.29
N GLU A 173 6.24 -4.07 -12.53
CA GLU A 173 7.49 -3.37 -12.27
C GLU A 173 7.68 -3.10 -10.77
N PRO A 174 8.92 -2.92 -10.28
CA PRO A 174 9.16 -2.51 -8.89
C PRO A 174 8.55 -1.13 -8.59
N GLN A 175 8.11 -0.95 -7.37
CA GLN A 175 7.57 0.33 -6.89
C GLN A 175 8.60 1.45 -7.09
N TYR A 176 8.14 2.62 -7.56
CA TYR A 176 8.92 3.80 -7.95
C TYR A 176 9.78 3.65 -9.20
N PHE A 177 9.77 2.48 -9.86
CA PHE A 177 10.62 2.19 -11.03
C PHE A 177 9.83 2.05 -12.33
N LEU A 178 8.75 2.86 -12.49
CA LEU A 178 7.99 2.91 -13.73
C LEU A 178 8.83 3.53 -14.85
N GLU A 179 8.99 2.80 -15.96
CA GLU A 179 9.76 3.26 -17.12
C GLU A 179 9.26 4.61 -17.64
N GLY A 180 10.19 5.50 -17.95
CA GLY A 180 9.93 6.88 -18.42
C GLY A 180 9.62 7.87 -17.30
N PHE A 181 9.52 7.41 -16.04
CA PHE A 181 9.29 8.23 -14.83
C PHE A 181 10.43 8.13 -13.82
N LEU A 182 11.53 7.50 -14.16
CA LEU A 182 12.72 7.36 -13.33
C LEU A 182 13.59 8.63 -13.37
N PRO A 183 14.41 8.87 -12.33
CA PRO A 183 15.53 9.81 -12.47
C PRO A 183 16.53 9.29 -13.49
N ALA A 184 17.18 10.20 -14.17
CA ALA A 184 18.21 9.92 -15.18
C ALA A 184 19.62 10.24 -14.63
N ASN A 185 20.64 9.83 -15.38
CA ASN A 185 22.02 10.18 -15.05
C ASN A 185 22.22 11.71 -15.05
N GLY A 186 22.76 12.22 -13.95
CA GLY A 186 22.98 13.64 -13.71
C GLY A 186 21.75 14.41 -13.21
N ASP A 187 20.59 13.75 -13.01
CA ASP A 187 19.42 14.37 -12.39
C ASP A 187 19.67 14.63 -10.89
N ILE A 188 19.04 15.67 -10.36
CA ILE A 188 18.91 15.90 -8.91
C ILE A 188 17.59 15.34 -8.44
N ALA A 189 17.67 14.32 -7.58
CA ALA A 189 16.53 13.60 -7.05
C ALA A 189 16.32 13.88 -5.56
N ILE A 190 15.07 14.05 -5.16
CA ILE A 190 14.61 14.14 -3.78
C ILE A 190 13.90 12.84 -3.41
N ASP A 191 14.35 12.18 -2.34
CA ASP A 191 13.72 11.00 -1.78
C ASP A 191 13.11 11.33 -0.41
N GLY A 192 11.84 11.67 -0.40
CA GLY A 192 11.07 11.91 0.82
C GLY A 192 10.62 10.60 1.44
N GLY A 193 11.04 10.34 2.70
CA GLY A 193 10.86 9.08 3.39
C GLY A 193 11.87 8.03 2.92
N ALA A 194 13.15 8.28 3.16
CA ALA A 194 14.23 7.40 2.75
C ALA A 194 14.26 6.06 3.51
N PHE A 195 13.62 5.99 4.67
CA PHE A 195 13.48 4.80 5.53
C PHE A 195 14.81 4.13 5.85
N ASP A 196 15.17 3.09 5.12
CA ASP A 196 16.43 2.35 5.28
C ASP A 196 17.45 2.65 4.16
N GLY A 197 17.15 3.58 3.27
CA GLY A 197 18.02 4.04 2.19
C GLY A 197 18.08 3.15 0.95
N ALA A 198 17.30 2.07 0.88
CA ALA A 198 17.35 1.15 -0.27
C ALA A 198 16.98 1.85 -1.59
N THR A 199 15.82 2.51 -1.62
CA THR A 199 15.33 3.27 -2.79
C THR A 199 16.26 4.42 -3.14
N THR A 200 16.79 5.13 -2.14
CA THR A 200 17.78 6.21 -2.32
C THR A 200 19.01 5.72 -3.10
N ILE A 201 19.57 4.57 -2.69
CA ILE A 201 20.73 3.95 -3.36
C ILE A 201 20.37 3.54 -4.79
N ASP A 202 19.20 2.97 -5.00
CA ASP A 202 18.79 2.53 -6.33
C ASP A 202 18.61 3.71 -7.29
N PHE A 203 18.12 4.87 -6.82
CA PHE A 203 18.12 6.10 -7.61
C PHE A 203 19.54 6.61 -7.89
N ALA A 204 20.44 6.56 -6.92
CA ALA A 204 21.85 6.94 -7.13
C ALA A 204 22.54 6.02 -8.14
N ARG A 205 22.20 4.73 -8.18
CA ARG A 205 22.69 3.77 -9.19
C ARG A 205 22.20 4.08 -10.60
N GLN A 206 21.10 4.84 -10.76
CA GLN A 206 20.70 5.39 -12.07
C GLN A 206 21.57 6.59 -12.49
N GLY A 207 22.52 7.01 -11.64
CA GLY A 207 23.39 8.14 -11.87
C GLY A 207 22.85 9.47 -11.37
N ALA A 208 21.78 9.49 -10.58
CA ALA A 208 21.24 10.70 -10.00
C ALA A 208 22.05 11.14 -8.76
N GLN A 209 22.09 12.45 -8.52
CA GLN A 209 22.48 13.01 -7.21
C GLN A 209 21.26 13.03 -6.32
N VAL A 210 21.24 12.23 -5.24
CA VAL A 210 20.06 12.01 -4.41
C VAL A 210 20.19 12.72 -3.07
N TYR A 211 19.17 13.48 -2.72
CA TYR A 211 18.96 14.03 -1.38
C TYR A 211 17.79 13.30 -0.72
N GLY A 212 18.12 12.43 0.24
CA GLY A 212 17.15 11.65 1.00
C GLY A 212 16.79 12.33 2.32
N PHE A 213 15.52 12.21 2.70
CA PHE A 213 14.98 12.78 3.94
C PHE A 213 14.33 11.69 4.78
N GLU A 214 14.80 11.55 6.03
CA GLU A 214 14.26 10.60 7.00
C GLU A 214 14.16 11.26 8.38
N MET A 215 12.94 11.41 8.88
CA MET A 215 12.71 12.10 10.15
C MET A 215 13.02 11.25 11.39
N ASN A 216 12.89 9.92 11.27
CA ASN A 216 13.19 9.00 12.37
C ASN A 216 14.69 8.80 12.49
N ALA A 217 15.24 9.14 13.67
CA ALA A 217 16.69 9.10 13.90
C ALA A 217 17.31 7.71 13.79
N ASP A 218 16.56 6.64 14.09
CA ASP A 218 17.06 5.26 13.97
C ASP A 218 17.05 4.79 12.52
N ASN A 219 16.01 5.10 11.76
CA ASN A 219 15.97 4.86 10.31
C ASN A 219 17.06 5.65 9.60
N TYR A 220 17.27 6.92 9.96
CA TYR A 220 18.36 7.75 9.45
C TYR A 220 19.74 7.08 9.65
N LYS A 221 20.02 6.54 10.86
CA LYS A 221 21.26 5.79 11.10
C LYS A 221 21.36 4.54 10.21
N ASN A 222 20.26 3.82 10.01
CA ASN A 222 20.21 2.66 9.13
C ASN A 222 20.50 3.05 7.67
N CYS A 223 19.97 4.21 7.21
CA CYS A 223 20.29 4.76 5.89
C CYS A 223 21.79 4.99 5.73
N LEU A 224 22.43 5.69 6.70
CA LEU A 224 23.86 5.96 6.66
C LEU A 224 24.68 4.66 6.60
N ALA A 225 24.38 3.70 7.48
CA ALA A 225 25.06 2.41 7.50
C ALA A 225 24.90 1.62 6.18
N ARG A 226 23.71 1.69 5.57
CA ARG A 226 23.49 1.03 4.28
C ARG A 226 24.25 1.72 3.15
N ILE A 227 24.30 3.05 3.12
CA ILE A 227 25.04 3.82 2.11
C ILE A 227 26.53 3.50 2.23
N ASP A 228 27.11 3.57 3.43
CA ASP A 228 28.53 3.25 3.66
C ASP A 228 28.90 1.84 3.18
N ASN A 229 28.01 0.85 3.40
CA ASN A 229 28.23 -0.53 2.96
C ASN A 229 28.09 -0.71 1.44
N ASN A 230 27.40 0.20 0.73
CA ASN A 230 27.14 0.08 -0.72
C ASN A 230 28.03 1.01 -1.57
N ASP A 231 28.75 1.95 -0.95
CA ASP A 231 29.63 2.91 -1.64
C ASP A 231 31.06 2.38 -1.86
N SER A 232 31.22 1.06 -2.05
CA SER A 232 32.52 0.41 -2.23
C SER A 232 33.32 0.88 -3.47
N GLY A 233 32.89 1.94 -4.16
CA GLY A 233 33.54 2.44 -5.38
C GLY A 233 33.44 3.95 -5.62
N GLY A 234 32.94 4.75 -4.65
CA GLY A 234 32.94 6.22 -4.75
C GLY A 234 32.02 6.81 -5.83
N GLY A 235 30.97 6.08 -6.24
CA GLY A 235 30.08 6.49 -7.31
C GLY A 235 28.66 6.90 -6.93
N CYS A 236 28.27 6.72 -5.67
CA CYS A 236 26.94 7.09 -5.22
C CYS A 236 26.90 8.51 -4.65
N HIS A 237 26.38 9.46 -5.41
CA HIS A 237 26.17 10.83 -4.94
C HIS A 237 24.89 10.91 -4.08
N VAL A 238 24.96 10.48 -2.82
CA VAL A 238 23.86 10.49 -1.86
C VAL A 238 24.14 11.41 -0.69
N THR A 239 23.16 12.23 -0.34
CA THR A 239 23.13 13.00 0.92
C THR A 239 21.86 12.62 1.68
N ILE A 240 21.97 12.17 2.92
CA ILE A 240 20.81 11.91 3.78
C ILE A 240 20.70 12.99 4.85
N GLU A 241 19.51 13.53 5.03
CA GLU A 241 19.19 14.52 6.04
C GLU A 241 18.26 13.91 7.10
N ASN A 242 18.59 14.08 8.39
CA ASN A 242 17.65 13.70 9.46
C ASN A 242 16.59 14.79 9.65
N LEU A 243 15.76 14.94 8.63
CA LEU A 243 14.69 15.92 8.53
C LEU A 243 13.45 15.26 7.94
N GLY A 244 12.27 15.71 8.36
CA GLY A 244 11.02 15.46 7.65
C GLY A 244 10.76 16.53 6.59
N LEU A 245 10.11 16.16 5.49
CA LEU A 245 9.60 17.13 4.53
C LEU A 245 8.17 17.57 4.90
N SER A 246 7.88 18.87 4.76
CA SER A 246 6.60 19.47 5.14
C SER A 246 6.31 20.72 4.31
N ASN A 247 5.26 21.48 4.70
CA ASN A 247 4.91 22.75 4.08
C ASN A 247 5.70 23.94 4.62
N GLN A 248 6.43 23.78 5.70
CA GLN A 248 7.25 24.83 6.33
C GLN A 248 8.33 24.24 7.21
N GLU A 249 9.33 25.06 7.54
CA GLU A 249 10.35 24.71 8.51
C GLU A 249 9.79 24.78 9.94
N GLY A 250 10.18 23.83 10.77
CA GLY A 250 9.77 23.78 12.17
C GLY A 250 10.18 22.49 12.88
N GLU A 251 9.71 22.35 14.10
CA GLU A 251 9.83 21.13 14.89
C GLU A 251 8.45 20.64 15.28
N GLU A 252 8.14 19.38 15.02
CA GLU A 252 6.82 18.80 15.25
C GLU A 252 6.95 17.44 15.94
N SER A 253 5.92 17.11 16.72
CA SER A 253 5.80 15.78 17.33
C SER A 253 5.46 14.72 16.29
N TYR A 254 6.02 13.53 16.47
CA TYR A 254 5.69 12.39 15.64
C TYR A 254 5.55 11.10 16.46
N ARG A 255 4.79 10.15 15.92
CA ARG A 255 4.69 8.80 16.44
C ARG A 255 5.66 7.90 15.69
N PRO A 256 6.62 7.28 16.38
CA PRO A 256 7.54 6.37 15.74
C PRO A 256 6.81 5.10 15.28
N GLY A 257 7.23 4.58 14.14
CA GLY A 257 6.86 3.29 13.58
C GLY A 257 8.05 2.74 12.80
N ALA A 258 8.22 1.43 12.70
CA ALA A 258 9.37 0.86 11.99
C ALA A 258 9.47 1.42 10.56
N ALA A 259 8.51 1.12 9.72
CA ALA A 259 8.39 1.68 8.35
C ALA A 259 7.36 2.82 8.25
N GLY A 260 6.61 3.13 9.31
CA GLY A 260 5.45 4.03 9.30
C GLY A 260 5.52 5.13 10.36
N SER A 261 6.68 5.82 10.48
CA SER A 261 6.82 7.00 11.36
C SER A 261 6.04 8.19 10.76
N ARG A 262 5.07 8.73 11.50
CA ARG A 262 4.18 9.77 10.97
C ARG A 262 4.04 10.96 11.92
N LYS A 263 3.79 12.14 11.37
CA LYS A 263 3.38 13.32 12.16
C LYS A 263 2.18 12.99 13.03
N ASP A 264 2.24 13.31 14.30
CA ASP A 264 1.14 13.12 15.25
C ASP A 264 1.29 14.16 16.37
N PRO A 265 0.31 15.07 16.57
CA PRO A 265 0.37 16.05 17.66
C PRO A 265 0.47 15.42 19.05
N ASN A 266 0.04 14.16 19.19
CA ASN A 266 0.18 13.37 20.41
C ASN A 266 1.37 12.39 20.33
N GLY A 267 2.30 12.62 19.43
CA GLY A 267 3.51 11.83 19.28
C GLY A 267 4.44 11.97 20.49
N THR A 268 5.21 10.94 20.76
CA THR A 268 6.13 10.88 21.91
C THR A 268 7.54 11.36 21.59
N LEU A 269 7.85 11.57 20.32
CA LEU A 269 9.14 12.07 19.83
C LEU A 269 8.93 13.33 19.00
N THR A 270 10.00 14.12 18.88
CA THR A 270 10.04 15.32 18.03
C THR A 270 11.04 15.13 16.88
N ALA A 271 10.73 15.71 15.73
CA ALA A 271 11.61 15.78 14.58
C ALA A 271 11.60 17.19 13.98
N LYS A 272 12.69 17.53 13.32
CA LYS A 272 12.79 18.77 12.54
C LYS A 272 12.23 18.55 11.15
N PHE A 273 11.56 19.55 10.64
CA PHE A 273 10.95 19.57 9.32
C PHE A 273 11.44 20.76 8.52
N ILE A 274 11.41 20.63 7.21
CA ILE A 274 11.72 21.70 6.27
C ILE A 274 10.84 21.59 5.03
N ASP A 275 10.51 22.71 4.41
CA ASP A 275 9.91 22.74 3.10
C ASP A 275 10.98 22.63 1.99
N LEU A 276 10.63 22.00 0.87
CA LEU A 276 11.60 21.75 -0.21
C LEU A 276 12.08 23.04 -0.87
N ASP A 277 11.23 24.05 -0.99
CA ASP A 277 11.60 25.34 -1.59
C ASP A 277 12.71 26.03 -0.80
N THR A 278 12.61 26.00 0.53
CA THR A 278 13.63 26.52 1.46
C THR A 278 14.89 25.66 1.40
N TYR A 279 14.77 24.34 1.42
CA TYR A 279 15.93 23.44 1.36
C TYR A 279 16.71 23.63 0.06
N ALA A 280 16.02 23.62 -1.09
CA ALA A 280 16.64 23.80 -2.40
C ALA A 280 17.40 25.13 -2.50
N THR A 281 16.82 26.20 -1.91
CA THR A 281 17.48 27.51 -1.84
C THR A 281 18.74 27.48 -0.97
N ARG A 282 18.67 26.90 0.23
CA ARG A 282 19.83 26.82 1.16
C ARG A 282 20.98 25.99 0.61
N LYS A 283 20.65 24.91 -0.08
CA LYS A 283 21.67 24.03 -0.70
C LYS A 283 22.13 24.56 -2.08
N ASN A 284 21.57 25.69 -2.55
CA ASN A 284 21.84 26.24 -3.88
C ASN A 284 21.64 25.20 -5.00
N LEU A 285 20.59 24.38 -4.90
CA LEU A 285 20.28 23.38 -5.93
C LEU A 285 19.96 24.09 -7.24
N PRO A 286 20.67 23.80 -8.36
CA PRO A 286 20.43 24.48 -9.62
C PRO A 286 19.10 24.07 -10.25
N ARG A 287 18.61 22.88 -9.92
CA ARG A 287 17.35 22.29 -10.38
C ARG A 287 16.91 21.17 -9.44
N VAL A 288 15.68 20.68 -9.61
CA VAL A 288 15.17 19.43 -9.06
C VAL A 288 14.47 18.71 -10.19
N ASP A 289 14.89 17.49 -10.52
CA ASP A 289 14.45 16.76 -11.71
C ASP A 289 13.54 15.59 -11.37
N TYR A 290 13.65 15.09 -10.13
CA TYR A 290 12.85 13.96 -9.64
C TYR A 290 12.48 14.14 -8.18
N ILE A 291 11.26 13.74 -7.82
CA ILE A 291 10.79 13.71 -6.42
C ILE A 291 10.05 12.40 -6.18
N LYS A 292 10.48 11.60 -5.20
CA LYS A 292 9.68 10.51 -4.65
C LYS A 292 9.14 10.93 -3.30
N LEU A 293 7.87 10.61 -3.02
CA LEU A 293 7.21 10.86 -1.74
C LEU A 293 6.55 9.60 -1.22
N ASP A 294 7.00 9.21 -0.03
CA ASP A 294 6.40 8.15 0.79
C ASP A 294 6.66 8.53 2.25
N ILE A 295 5.83 9.44 2.78
CA ILE A 295 6.05 10.17 4.03
C ILE A 295 4.86 10.11 4.99
N GLU A 296 4.16 8.97 4.92
CA GLU A 296 3.16 8.54 5.90
C GLU A 296 2.02 9.53 6.14
N GLY A 297 1.54 10.15 5.04
CA GLY A 297 0.38 11.04 5.00
C GLY A 297 0.71 12.54 5.07
N ALA A 298 1.99 12.92 4.94
CA ALA A 298 2.41 14.31 4.82
C ALA A 298 2.66 14.75 3.35
N GLU A 299 2.27 13.92 2.36
CA GLU A 299 2.52 14.16 0.94
C GLU A 299 1.94 15.49 0.48
N LEU A 300 0.70 15.80 0.85
CA LEU A 300 0.07 17.07 0.46
C LEU A 300 0.78 18.28 1.10
N ASP A 301 1.18 18.18 2.37
CA ASP A 301 1.93 19.23 3.05
C ASP A 301 3.27 19.48 2.34
N MET A 302 3.99 18.40 2.02
CA MET A 302 5.25 18.50 1.29
C MET A 302 5.07 19.12 -0.10
N LEU A 303 4.03 18.74 -0.83
CA LEU A 303 3.72 19.35 -2.14
C LEU A 303 3.45 20.86 -2.01
N HIS A 304 2.79 21.31 -0.94
CA HIS A 304 2.65 22.73 -0.62
C HIS A 304 3.99 23.41 -0.40
N GLY A 305 4.92 22.75 0.34
CA GLY A 305 6.26 23.24 0.60
C GLY A 305 7.23 23.15 -0.60
N ALA A 306 6.79 22.52 -1.70
CA ALA A 306 7.56 22.38 -2.93
C ALA A 306 6.95 23.15 -4.11
N ALA A 307 5.95 24.01 -3.87
CA ALA A 307 5.17 24.61 -4.94
C ALA A 307 6.00 25.41 -5.94
N LYS A 308 6.98 26.19 -5.49
CA LYS A 308 7.88 26.97 -6.36
C LYS A 308 8.81 26.04 -7.15
N THR A 309 9.38 25.05 -6.49
CA THR A 309 10.25 24.02 -7.09
C THR A 309 9.51 23.28 -8.21
N ILE A 310 8.30 22.76 -7.92
CA ILE A 310 7.47 22.03 -8.88
C ILE A 310 7.09 22.95 -10.08
N THR A 311 6.64 24.15 -9.79
CA THR A 311 6.24 25.10 -10.84
C THR A 311 7.41 25.49 -11.73
N ARG A 312 8.60 25.68 -11.16
CA ARG A 312 9.78 26.15 -11.89
C ARG A 312 10.46 25.06 -12.71
N TYR A 313 10.65 23.88 -12.13
CA TYR A 313 11.50 22.84 -12.70
C TYR A 313 10.73 21.68 -13.33
N LYS A 314 9.44 21.53 -13.02
CA LYS A 314 8.61 20.41 -13.50
C LYS A 314 9.28 19.05 -13.27
N PRO A 315 9.67 18.71 -12.03
CA PRO A 315 10.29 17.42 -11.76
C PRO A 315 9.35 16.28 -12.12
N LYS A 316 9.89 15.15 -12.58
CA LYS A 316 9.14 13.90 -12.54
C LYS A 316 8.85 13.55 -11.09
N MET A 317 7.68 12.99 -10.80
CA MET A 317 7.32 12.66 -9.43
C MET A 317 6.74 11.25 -9.32
N ALA A 318 7.04 10.57 -8.22
CA ALA A 318 6.39 9.35 -7.76
C ALA A 318 5.84 9.60 -6.33
N ILE A 319 4.53 9.65 -6.21
CA ILE A 319 3.84 10.10 -4.99
C ILE A 319 2.97 8.98 -4.46
N SER A 320 3.26 8.49 -3.25
CA SER A 320 2.42 7.52 -2.55
C SER A 320 1.03 8.11 -2.26
N ALA A 321 -0.02 7.39 -2.66
CA ALA A 321 -1.40 7.89 -2.63
C ALA A 321 -2.33 6.92 -1.88
N TYR A 322 -1.86 6.41 -0.74
CA TYR A 322 -2.58 5.39 0.03
C TYR A 322 -2.68 5.69 1.54
N HIS A 323 -1.95 6.67 2.03
CA HIS A 323 -1.90 6.98 3.47
C HIS A 323 -3.20 7.59 3.95
N ARG A 324 -3.79 8.49 3.18
CA ARG A 324 -5.11 9.07 3.46
C ARG A 324 -6.10 8.61 2.40
N ARG A 325 -7.37 8.52 2.79
CA ARG A 325 -8.43 8.06 1.86
C ARG A 325 -8.66 9.05 0.72
N GLU A 326 -8.46 10.32 0.98
CA GLU A 326 -8.59 11.45 0.07
C GLU A 326 -7.40 11.65 -0.88
N ASP A 327 -6.25 10.98 -0.65
CA ASP A 327 -5.05 11.14 -1.46
C ASP A 327 -5.30 10.91 -2.96
N LEU A 328 -6.24 10.01 -3.28
CA LEU A 328 -6.59 9.68 -4.67
C LEU A 328 -7.06 10.88 -5.51
N TRP A 329 -7.55 11.93 -4.91
CA TRP A 329 -7.96 13.14 -5.63
C TRP A 329 -7.27 14.40 -5.14
N THR A 330 -6.89 14.50 -3.87
CA THR A 330 -6.28 15.71 -3.32
C THR A 330 -4.88 15.93 -3.86
N LEU A 331 -4.05 14.88 -3.90
CA LEU A 331 -2.68 14.95 -4.44
C LEU A 331 -2.70 15.26 -5.93
N PHE A 332 -3.51 14.52 -6.69
CA PHE A 332 -3.69 14.75 -8.12
C PHE A 332 -4.13 16.18 -8.41
N ASN A 333 -5.20 16.66 -7.76
CA ASN A 333 -5.76 17.99 -8.01
C ASN A 333 -4.77 19.09 -7.66
N TYR A 334 -4.01 18.92 -6.56
CA TYR A 334 -3.01 19.91 -6.17
C TYR A 334 -1.87 20.00 -7.19
N VAL A 335 -1.25 18.88 -7.57
CA VAL A 335 -0.20 18.86 -8.60
C VAL A 335 -0.71 19.47 -9.91
N LYS A 336 -1.92 19.10 -10.33
CA LYS A 336 -2.57 19.62 -11.53
C LYS A 336 -2.82 21.13 -11.46
N SER A 337 -3.10 21.67 -10.27
CA SER A 337 -3.28 23.11 -10.05
C SER A 337 -1.98 23.90 -10.16
N LEU A 338 -0.84 23.29 -9.79
CA LEU A 338 0.47 23.92 -9.94
C LEU A 338 0.91 23.95 -11.42
N ARG A 339 0.66 22.86 -12.14
CA ARG A 339 1.02 22.71 -13.55
C ARG A 339 0.03 21.81 -14.27
N SER A 340 -0.73 22.40 -15.18
CA SER A 340 -1.75 21.68 -15.97
C SER A 340 -1.17 20.75 -17.05
N ASP A 341 0.13 20.83 -17.33
CA ASP A 341 0.83 20.07 -18.38
C ASP A 341 1.50 18.79 -17.88
N TYR A 342 1.25 18.37 -16.63
CA TYR A 342 1.67 17.06 -16.17
C TYR A 342 0.85 15.92 -16.79
N GLU A 343 1.56 14.91 -17.30
CA GLU A 343 1.02 13.58 -17.58
C GLU A 343 0.95 12.78 -16.30
N PHE A 344 -0.18 12.12 -16.04
CA PHE A 344 -0.36 11.31 -14.83
C PHE A 344 -0.55 9.84 -15.16
N LYS A 345 0.16 8.96 -14.42
CA LYS A 345 -0.09 7.52 -14.38
C LYS A 345 -0.37 7.09 -12.95
N PHE A 346 -1.06 5.96 -12.81
CA PHE A 346 -1.37 5.35 -11.52
C PHE A 346 -0.97 3.89 -11.55
N ARG A 347 -0.27 3.44 -10.50
CA ARG A 347 0.09 2.05 -10.31
C ARG A 347 -0.20 1.64 -8.88
N HIS A 348 -0.47 0.36 -8.69
CA HIS A 348 -0.62 -0.25 -7.38
C HIS A 348 0.33 -1.42 -7.29
N TYR A 349 1.11 -1.48 -6.23
CA TYR A 349 2.20 -2.41 -6.10
C TYR A 349 1.95 -3.45 -5.04
N ARG A 350 2.70 -4.52 -5.15
CA ARG A 350 2.73 -5.64 -4.24
C ARG A 350 4.17 -5.78 -3.76
N ILE A 351 4.42 -5.37 -2.52
CA ILE A 351 5.77 -5.40 -1.95
C ILE A 351 5.95 -6.68 -1.17
N ASP A 352 6.98 -7.44 -1.53
CA ASP A 352 7.40 -8.63 -0.80
C ASP A 352 8.16 -8.22 0.46
N CYS A 353 7.57 -8.48 1.61
CA CYS A 353 8.16 -8.19 2.92
C CYS A 353 8.64 -9.46 3.63
N THR A 354 8.75 -10.58 2.94
CA THR A 354 9.07 -11.89 3.52
C THR A 354 10.39 -11.88 4.29
N ASP A 355 11.41 -11.27 3.71
CA ASP A 355 12.75 -11.24 4.32
C ASP A 355 12.88 -10.27 5.48
N TYR A 356 12.02 -9.27 5.57
CA TYR A 356 12.04 -8.27 6.64
C TYR A 356 11.27 -8.68 7.90
N LEU A 357 10.20 -9.46 7.75
CA LEU A 357 9.23 -9.69 8.83
C LEU A 357 9.31 -11.09 9.42
N PHE A 358 10.02 -12.04 8.78
CA PHE A 358 9.99 -13.44 9.18
C PHE A 358 11.37 -14.02 9.41
N ASN A 359 11.46 -14.88 10.42
CA ASN A 359 12.67 -15.69 10.67
C ASN A 359 12.80 -16.83 9.64
N ASP A 360 14.00 -17.46 9.59
CA ASP A 360 14.31 -18.51 8.62
C ASP A 360 13.31 -19.66 8.62
N LYS A 361 12.84 -20.10 9.79
CA LYS A 361 11.88 -21.19 9.90
C LYS A 361 10.52 -20.86 9.29
N GLN A 362 10.07 -19.62 9.43
CA GLN A 362 8.84 -19.15 8.80
C GLN A 362 9.02 -19.00 7.30
N ARG A 363 10.15 -18.46 6.85
CA ARG A 363 10.50 -18.34 5.43
C ARG A 363 10.56 -19.69 4.73
N GLU A 364 11.09 -20.72 5.39
CA GLU A 364 11.11 -22.09 4.85
C GLU A 364 9.72 -22.63 4.58
N ILE A 365 8.77 -22.41 5.51
CA ILE A 365 7.37 -22.80 5.33
C ILE A 365 6.77 -22.07 4.13
N PHE A 366 6.99 -20.77 3.98
CA PHE A 366 6.46 -20.01 2.86
C PHE A 366 7.02 -20.51 1.53
N ARG A 367 8.33 -20.79 1.45
CA ARG A 367 8.96 -21.37 0.25
C ARG A 367 8.36 -22.72 -0.13
N LYS A 368 8.07 -23.60 0.87
CA LYS A 368 7.44 -24.90 0.63
C LYS A 368 6.10 -24.79 -0.10
N PHE A 369 5.34 -23.74 0.16
CA PHE A 369 4.04 -23.49 -0.48
C PHE A 369 4.11 -22.50 -1.64
N GLY A 370 5.31 -22.07 -2.06
CA GLY A 370 5.48 -21.06 -3.10
C GLY A 370 4.88 -19.70 -2.71
N LEU A 371 4.87 -19.37 -1.42
CA LEU A 371 4.27 -18.17 -0.89
C LEU A 371 5.34 -17.12 -0.58
N SER A 372 5.01 -15.85 -0.85
CA SER A 372 5.76 -14.68 -0.42
C SER A 372 4.86 -13.78 0.41
N TYR A 373 5.41 -13.16 1.44
CA TYR A 373 4.65 -12.21 2.25
C TYR A 373 4.65 -10.85 1.58
N PHE A 374 3.47 -10.35 1.32
CA PHE A 374 3.28 -9.02 0.74
C PHE A 374 2.65 -8.07 1.74
N CYS A 375 3.03 -6.80 1.63
CA CYS A 375 2.40 -5.71 2.39
C CYS A 375 0.88 -5.72 2.22
N PRO A 376 0.13 -5.23 3.23
CA PRO A 376 -1.33 -5.14 3.13
C PRO A 376 -1.79 -4.43 1.86
N SER A 377 -2.78 -4.98 1.23
CA SER A 377 -3.29 -4.64 -0.10
C SER A 377 -3.79 -3.22 -0.31
N ASN A 378 -4.02 -2.46 0.75
CA ASN A 378 -4.44 -1.06 0.67
C ASN A 378 -3.29 -0.06 0.70
N CYS A 379 -2.05 -0.56 0.72
CA CYS A 379 -0.83 0.22 0.64
C CYS A 379 -0.30 0.27 -0.80
N GLU A 380 0.76 1.02 -1.03
CA GLU A 380 1.60 0.97 -2.22
C GLU A 380 0.92 1.41 -3.53
N ALA A 381 -0.08 2.29 -3.43
CA ALA A 381 -0.64 2.99 -4.58
C ALA A 381 0.18 4.25 -4.86
N VAL A 382 0.60 4.46 -6.10
CA VAL A 382 1.51 5.54 -6.50
C VAL A 382 0.97 6.29 -7.71
N PHE A 383 0.92 7.62 -7.62
CA PHE A 383 0.82 8.50 -8.76
C PHE A 383 2.21 8.82 -9.32
N TYR A 384 2.35 8.68 -10.62
CA TYR A 384 3.51 9.13 -11.37
C TYR A 384 3.14 10.34 -12.20
N CYS A 385 4.00 11.38 -12.18
CA CYS A 385 3.77 12.62 -12.90
C CYS A 385 5.02 13.02 -13.69
N LYS A 386 4.89 13.46 -14.93
CA LYS A 386 6.00 14.04 -15.74
C LYS A 386 5.54 15.15 -16.67
#